data_e7b7e5d60c39755ff9c22042fafa34a7
#
_entry.id   e7b7e5d60c39755ff9c22042fafa34a7
#
_cell.length_a   1.000
_cell.length_b   1.000
_cell.length_c   1.000
_cell.angle_alpha   90.00
_cell.angle_beta   90.00
_cell.angle_gamma   90.00
#
_symmetry.space_group_name_H-M   'P 1'
#
loop_
_entity.id
_entity.type
_entity.pdbx_description
1 polymer ?
#
loop_
_entity_poly.entity_id
_entity_poly.type
_entity_poly.pdbx_seq_one_letter_code
_entity_poly.pdbx_strand_id
1 'polypeptide(L)'
;KPIAALGRDPIPGRSDGLFAAVCDVTPQYHPQTKTVIALGHVVFYKGKYFARKEQLSRYPVYVTRSADGEWSGRKILKWDDPRGKFIYTNNCGQRIVLPNGDIQMSFTFGPGEKNRMVSGVQATYDGDKLKVREVGPPLRNEKGRGLLEPSVTKFDDLFWITIRAEDNRGYVSVSEDGLNWDEKRPWCWEDGTPLEMSTTQQHWLTHSDDLYLVYTRKDSTNMNVIRWRSPLWVAKVDPERRCLTKSTEQVVLPLVGDGVDDPNHVALMGNFNVTNVSPDESWITVGEWMPRAGYNGDVLLARIRWAKPNKLPLW
;
A
#
# COMPACT_ATOMS: atom_id res chain seq x y z
N LYS A 1 -21.74 -2.03 -12.70
CA LYS A 1 -21.63 -0.58 -12.90
C LYS A 1 -20.50 -0.05 -12.00
N PRO A 2 -19.70 0.97 -12.44
CA PRO A 2 -18.73 1.64 -11.58
C PRO A 2 -19.43 2.25 -10.35
N ILE A 3 -18.73 2.27 -9.21
CA ILE A 3 -19.25 2.88 -7.99
C ILE A 3 -19.06 4.39 -8.11
N ALA A 4 -20.13 5.14 -8.34
CA ALA A 4 -20.10 6.59 -8.53
C ALA A 4 -19.47 7.34 -7.35
N ALA A 5 -19.62 6.81 -6.12
CA ALA A 5 -19.04 7.42 -4.91
C ALA A 5 -17.50 7.51 -4.91
N LEU A 6 -16.80 6.76 -5.76
CA LEU A 6 -15.35 6.78 -5.90
C LEU A 6 -14.88 7.55 -7.16
N GLY A 7 -15.79 8.20 -7.85
CA GLY A 7 -15.52 8.98 -9.05
C GLY A 7 -14.83 10.32 -8.81
N ARG A 8 -14.88 11.17 -9.83
CA ARG A 8 -14.43 12.57 -9.79
C ARG A 8 -15.64 13.49 -9.60
N ASP A 9 -15.56 14.35 -8.61
CA ASP A 9 -16.62 15.31 -8.32
C ASP A 9 -16.12 16.75 -8.45
N PRO A 10 -16.96 17.67 -8.94
CA PRO A 10 -16.73 19.10 -8.82
C PRO A 10 -16.55 19.48 -7.34
N ILE A 11 -15.64 20.40 -7.08
CA ILE A 11 -15.47 20.92 -5.73
C ILE A 11 -16.48 22.06 -5.52
N PRO A 12 -17.38 21.98 -4.52
CA PRO A 12 -18.37 22.99 -4.26
C PRO A 12 -17.76 24.40 -4.14
N GLY A 13 -18.37 25.39 -4.78
CA GLY A 13 -17.92 26.79 -4.76
C GLY A 13 -16.70 27.10 -5.63
N ARG A 14 -16.22 26.15 -6.47
CA ARG A 14 -15.12 26.39 -7.40
C ARG A 14 -15.56 26.27 -8.86
N SER A 15 -15.10 27.22 -9.68
CA SER A 15 -15.36 27.27 -11.14
C SER A 15 -14.09 27.13 -11.99
N ASP A 16 -12.93 26.87 -11.38
CA ASP A 16 -11.63 26.83 -12.04
C ASP A 16 -11.31 25.46 -12.70
N GLY A 17 -12.29 24.56 -12.76
CA GLY A 17 -12.16 23.24 -13.37
C GLY A 17 -11.37 22.22 -12.56
N LEU A 18 -11.17 22.48 -11.26
CA LEU A 18 -10.56 21.52 -10.35
C LEU A 18 -11.60 20.52 -9.83
N PHE A 19 -11.25 19.24 -9.87
CA PHE A 19 -12.08 18.12 -9.41
C PHE A 19 -11.40 17.36 -8.30
N ALA A 20 -12.17 16.93 -7.32
CA ALA A 20 -11.75 15.95 -6.32
C ALA A 20 -11.97 14.53 -6.85
N ALA A 21 -10.95 13.69 -6.78
CA ALA A 21 -11.03 12.27 -7.17
C ALA A 21 -10.52 11.39 -6.04
N VAL A 22 -11.05 10.17 -5.92
CA VAL A 22 -10.56 9.19 -4.95
C VAL A 22 -9.49 8.32 -5.60
N CYS A 23 -8.37 8.16 -4.89
CA CYS A 23 -7.24 7.33 -5.31
C CYS A 23 -6.88 6.30 -4.26
N ASP A 24 -6.11 5.29 -4.68
CA ASP A 24 -5.50 4.26 -3.85
C ASP A 24 -6.52 3.56 -2.94
N VAL A 25 -7.64 3.15 -3.53
CA VAL A 25 -8.70 2.48 -2.79
C VAL A 25 -8.37 1.01 -2.62
N THR A 26 -8.26 0.56 -1.38
CA THR A 26 -8.09 -0.85 -1.05
C THR A 26 -9.25 -1.32 -0.17
N PRO A 27 -9.99 -2.36 -0.58
CA PRO A 27 -11.05 -2.94 0.21
C PRO A 27 -10.47 -3.81 1.34
N GLN A 28 -11.17 -3.84 2.46
CA GLN A 28 -10.93 -4.71 3.61
C GLN A 28 -12.26 -5.25 4.12
N TYR A 29 -12.38 -6.55 4.27
CA TYR A 29 -13.53 -7.17 4.92
C TYR A 29 -13.44 -6.99 6.43
N HIS A 30 -14.54 -6.60 7.05
CA HIS A 30 -14.70 -6.44 8.50
C HIS A 30 -15.66 -7.54 9.01
N PRO A 31 -15.15 -8.62 9.60
CA PRO A 31 -15.95 -9.82 9.89
C PRO A 31 -17.04 -9.58 10.93
N GLN A 32 -16.79 -8.75 11.95
CA GLN A 32 -17.76 -8.48 13.02
C GLN A 32 -19.03 -7.82 12.50
N THR A 33 -18.93 -6.95 11.49
CA THR A 33 -20.07 -6.26 10.89
C THR A 33 -20.48 -6.83 9.53
N LYS A 34 -19.74 -7.84 9.01
CA LYS A 34 -19.94 -8.42 7.68
C LYS A 34 -19.95 -7.37 6.56
N THR A 35 -19.11 -6.35 6.68
CA THR A 35 -19.04 -5.20 5.79
C THR A 35 -17.68 -5.15 5.09
N VAL A 36 -17.64 -4.80 3.81
CA VAL A 36 -16.40 -4.42 3.15
C VAL A 36 -16.21 -2.91 3.30
N ILE A 37 -15.08 -2.50 3.84
CA ILE A 37 -14.68 -1.09 3.98
C ILE A 37 -13.64 -0.79 2.90
N ALA A 38 -13.96 0.07 1.94
CA ALA A 38 -13.03 0.48 0.90
C ALA A 38 -12.56 1.92 1.22
N LEU A 39 -11.33 2.02 1.71
CA LEU A 39 -10.73 3.27 2.18
C LEU A 39 -9.76 3.81 1.12
N GLY A 40 -9.87 5.08 0.80
CA GLY A 40 -9.06 5.83 -0.16
C GLY A 40 -8.74 7.24 0.36
N HIS A 41 -8.08 8.03 -0.47
CA HIS A 41 -7.88 9.45 -0.18
C HIS A 41 -8.18 10.32 -1.40
N VAL A 42 -8.50 11.58 -1.12
CA VAL A 42 -8.80 12.54 -2.18
C VAL A 42 -7.50 13.10 -2.76
N VAL A 43 -7.45 13.18 -4.09
CA VAL A 43 -6.48 13.94 -4.86
C VAL A 43 -7.20 14.84 -5.86
N PHE A 44 -6.48 15.80 -6.42
CA PHE A 44 -7.11 16.83 -7.26
C PHE A 44 -6.63 16.74 -8.71
N TYR A 45 -7.58 16.86 -9.64
CA TYR A 45 -7.36 16.82 -11.08
C TYR A 45 -7.92 18.08 -11.73
N LYS A 46 -7.22 18.54 -12.77
CA LYS A 46 -7.70 19.59 -13.66
C LYS A 46 -7.96 18.99 -15.05
N GLY A 47 -9.23 18.88 -15.42
CA GLY A 47 -9.61 18.06 -16.56
C GLY A 47 -9.16 16.61 -16.37
N LYS A 48 -8.40 16.08 -17.34
CA LYS A 48 -7.85 14.71 -17.29
C LYS A 48 -6.50 14.59 -16.57
N TYR A 49 -5.86 15.70 -16.21
CA TYR A 49 -4.50 15.70 -15.66
C TYR A 49 -4.49 15.86 -14.16
N PHE A 50 -3.55 15.18 -13.51
CA PHE A 50 -3.26 15.38 -12.11
C PHE A 50 -2.80 16.82 -11.86
N ALA A 51 -3.49 17.54 -11.00
CA ALA A 51 -3.23 18.96 -10.72
C ALA A 51 -2.02 19.13 -9.78
N ARG A 52 -0.80 18.97 -10.30
CA ARG A 52 0.43 18.94 -9.48
C ARG A 52 0.65 20.23 -8.68
N LYS A 53 0.32 21.38 -9.25
CA LYS A 53 0.53 22.70 -8.63
C LYS A 53 -0.66 23.18 -7.80
N GLU A 54 -1.84 22.62 -8.06
CA GLU A 54 -3.10 23.03 -7.45
C GLU A 54 -3.63 21.99 -6.45
N GLN A 55 -2.74 21.16 -5.87
CA GLN A 55 -3.18 20.22 -4.84
C GLN A 55 -3.63 20.97 -3.59
N LEU A 56 -4.87 20.74 -3.21
CA LEU A 56 -5.40 21.16 -1.92
C LEU A 56 -5.02 20.14 -0.83
N SER A 57 -5.38 20.44 0.42
CA SER A 57 -5.19 19.49 1.50
C SER A 57 -5.96 18.20 1.20
N ARG A 58 -5.23 17.09 1.14
CA ARG A 58 -5.79 15.76 0.91
C ARG A 58 -6.36 15.22 2.20
N TYR A 59 -7.44 14.46 2.09
CA TYR A 59 -8.10 13.86 3.24
C TYR A 59 -8.56 12.43 2.92
N PRO A 60 -8.65 11.54 3.94
CA PRO A 60 -9.08 10.17 3.73
C PRO A 60 -10.59 10.09 3.57
N VAL A 61 -11.02 9.21 2.66
CA VAL A 61 -12.44 8.93 2.41
C VAL A 61 -12.65 7.43 2.32
N TYR A 62 -13.86 6.98 2.60
CA TYR A 62 -14.22 5.58 2.50
C TYR A 62 -15.66 5.41 2.01
N VAL A 63 -15.92 4.23 1.47
CA VAL A 63 -17.26 3.69 1.23
C VAL A 63 -17.36 2.32 1.87
N THR A 64 -18.57 1.89 2.16
CA THR A 64 -18.82 0.57 2.74
C THR A 64 -19.77 -0.21 1.86
N ARG A 65 -19.57 -1.54 1.82
CA ARG A 65 -20.50 -2.47 1.17
C ARG A 65 -21.07 -3.40 2.23
N SER A 66 -22.38 -3.36 2.40
CA SER A 66 -23.09 -4.23 3.33
C SER A 66 -23.08 -5.69 2.89
N ALA A 67 -23.51 -6.61 3.76
CA ALA A 67 -23.70 -8.02 3.46
C ALA A 67 -24.72 -8.25 2.32
N ASP A 68 -25.71 -7.36 2.20
CA ASP A 68 -26.73 -7.40 1.14
C ASP A 68 -26.21 -6.88 -0.21
N GLY A 69 -24.96 -6.43 -0.24
CA GLY A 69 -24.30 -5.97 -1.46
C GLY A 69 -24.48 -4.49 -1.79
N GLU A 70 -25.13 -3.73 -0.92
CA GLU A 70 -25.38 -2.29 -1.12
C GLU A 70 -24.17 -1.45 -0.73
N TRP A 71 -23.83 -0.49 -1.59
CA TRP A 71 -22.74 0.44 -1.36
C TRP A 71 -23.25 1.74 -0.74
N SER A 72 -22.55 2.21 0.29
CA SER A 72 -22.81 3.54 0.87
C SER A 72 -22.38 4.67 -0.08
N GLY A 73 -22.87 5.88 0.19
CA GLY A 73 -22.23 7.09 -0.31
C GLY A 73 -20.82 7.27 0.26
N ARG A 74 -20.04 8.21 -0.32
CA ARG A 74 -18.72 8.59 0.16
C ARG A 74 -18.81 9.20 1.55
N LYS A 75 -17.98 8.71 2.46
CA LYS A 75 -17.83 9.19 3.83
C LYS A 75 -16.41 9.72 4.00
N ILE A 76 -16.24 10.75 4.84
CA ILE A 76 -14.92 11.29 5.20
C ILE A 76 -14.47 10.62 6.49
N LEU A 77 -13.26 10.07 6.51
CA LEU A 77 -12.60 9.69 7.75
C LEU A 77 -11.98 10.97 8.35
N LYS A 78 -12.45 11.38 9.52
CA LYS A 78 -11.90 12.56 10.19
C LYS A 78 -10.44 12.30 10.56
N TRP A 79 -9.56 13.17 10.06
CA TRP A 79 -8.14 13.21 10.40
C TRP A 79 -7.80 14.59 10.95
N ASP A 80 -7.32 14.63 12.17
CA ASP A 80 -7.01 15.88 12.88
C ASP A 80 -5.75 15.72 13.75
N ASP A 81 -4.67 15.20 13.13
CA ASP A 81 -3.40 15.06 13.82
C ASP A 81 -2.64 16.40 13.79
N PRO A 82 -2.22 16.95 14.95
CA PRO A 82 -1.53 18.24 15.01
C PRO A 82 -0.16 18.24 14.31
N ARG A 83 0.46 17.06 14.11
CA ARG A 83 1.74 16.89 13.43
C ARG A 83 1.64 17.05 11.91
N GLY A 84 0.44 16.93 11.33
CA GLY A 84 0.20 17.15 9.93
C GLY A 84 -1.19 16.75 9.46
N LYS A 85 -1.83 17.63 8.73
CA LYS A 85 -3.21 17.44 8.21
C LYS A 85 -3.25 16.91 6.79
N PHE A 86 -2.13 16.93 6.06
CA PHE A 86 -2.07 16.37 4.71
C PHE A 86 -1.94 14.85 4.76
N ILE A 87 -2.93 14.15 4.25
CA ILE A 87 -2.86 12.72 3.97
C ILE A 87 -2.31 12.54 2.56
N TYR A 88 -1.26 11.72 2.43
CA TYR A 88 -0.66 11.45 1.12
C TYR A 88 -1.03 10.09 0.58
N THR A 89 -0.94 9.08 1.42
CA THR A 89 -1.38 7.73 1.13
C THR A 89 -1.78 7.07 2.44
N ASN A 90 -2.91 6.44 2.45
CA ASN A 90 -3.42 5.75 3.61
C ASN A 90 -3.97 4.36 3.26
N ASN A 91 -3.85 3.93 1.99
CA ASN A 91 -4.65 2.82 1.55
C ASN A 91 -4.07 1.94 0.47
N CYS A 92 -3.04 2.35 -0.22
CA CYS A 92 -2.32 1.43 -1.09
C CYS A 92 -1.59 0.34 -0.29
N GLY A 93 -1.45 0.52 1.03
CA GLY A 93 -0.91 -0.47 1.93
C GLY A 93 -1.98 -1.37 2.56
N GLN A 94 -1.54 -2.52 3.01
CA GLN A 94 -2.36 -3.47 3.75
C GLN A 94 -2.64 -2.97 5.16
N ARG A 95 -3.76 -3.42 5.69
CA ARG A 95 -4.22 -3.24 7.06
C ARG A 95 -4.85 -4.53 7.54
N ILE A 96 -5.07 -4.66 8.83
CA ILE A 96 -5.66 -5.85 9.44
C ILE A 96 -6.82 -5.47 10.35
N VAL A 97 -7.80 -6.36 10.41
CA VAL A 97 -8.87 -6.27 11.42
C VAL A 97 -8.45 -7.13 12.61
N LEU A 98 -8.46 -6.53 13.78
CA LEU A 98 -8.10 -7.20 15.04
C LEU A 98 -9.28 -8.06 15.55
N PRO A 99 -9.03 -9.04 16.43
CA PRO A 99 -10.10 -9.89 16.97
C PRO A 99 -11.24 -9.13 17.64
N ASN A 100 -10.95 -7.97 18.23
CA ASN A 100 -11.97 -7.09 18.85
C ASN A 100 -12.74 -6.21 17.84
N GLY A 101 -12.42 -6.30 16.54
CA GLY A 101 -13.04 -5.51 15.49
C GLY A 101 -12.36 -4.16 15.22
N ASP A 102 -11.34 -3.78 15.96
CA ASP A 102 -10.56 -2.61 15.64
C ASP A 102 -9.72 -2.85 14.37
N ILE A 103 -9.39 -1.78 13.66
CA ILE A 103 -8.61 -1.85 12.44
C ILE A 103 -7.24 -1.25 12.71
N GLN A 104 -6.19 -2.08 12.58
CA GLN A 104 -4.82 -1.64 12.59
C GLN A 104 -4.39 -1.28 11.17
N MET A 105 -3.98 -0.04 10.97
CA MET A 105 -3.53 0.49 9.69
C MET A 105 -2.33 1.43 9.89
N SER A 106 -1.86 2.03 8.82
CA SER A 106 -0.81 3.04 8.86
C SER A 106 -1.08 4.14 7.84
N PHE A 107 -0.72 5.37 8.19
CA PHE A 107 -0.90 6.53 7.32
C PHE A 107 0.42 7.19 6.99
N THR A 108 0.55 7.62 5.73
CA THR A 108 1.53 8.62 5.33
C THR A 108 0.88 9.99 5.40
N PHE A 109 1.42 10.87 6.20
CA PHE A 109 0.90 12.22 6.39
C PHE A 109 2.02 13.21 6.68
N GLY A 110 1.71 14.50 6.72
CA GLY A 110 2.69 15.53 7.06
C GLY A 110 2.13 16.94 7.02
N PRO A 111 2.95 17.93 7.37
CA PRO A 111 2.54 19.34 7.39
C PRO A 111 2.41 19.94 5.97
N GLY A 112 3.02 19.33 4.96
CA GLY A 112 3.03 19.79 3.58
C GLY A 112 3.58 18.72 2.63
N GLU A 113 3.90 19.07 1.41
CA GLU A 113 4.34 18.12 0.37
C GLU A 113 5.66 17.40 0.70
N LYS A 114 6.51 18.00 1.49
CA LYS A 114 7.77 17.44 2.01
C LYS A 114 7.57 17.03 3.46
N ASN A 115 8.58 16.33 4.00
CA ASN A 115 8.59 15.87 5.40
C ASN A 115 7.44 14.94 5.76
N ARG A 116 7.12 14.04 4.82
CA ARG A 116 6.13 13.00 5.03
C ARG A 116 6.62 11.99 6.05
N MET A 117 5.76 11.64 6.96
CA MET A 117 6.01 10.68 8.01
C MET A 117 4.97 9.56 7.98
N VAL A 118 5.29 8.46 8.64
CA VAL A 118 4.40 7.30 8.75
C VAL A 118 4.14 7.01 10.20
N SER A 119 2.87 6.85 10.58
CA SER A 119 2.47 6.36 11.90
C SER A 119 1.56 5.14 11.79
N GLY A 120 1.64 4.26 12.79
CA GLY A 120 0.57 3.32 13.08
C GLY A 120 -0.70 4.07 13.49
N VAL A 121 -1.83 3.56 13.08
CA VAL A 121 -3.16 4.14 13.34
C VAL A 121 -4.12 3.03 13.71
N GLN A 122 -4.77 3.18 14.84
CA GLN A 122 -5.89 2.32 15.24
C GLN A 122 -7.21 3.04 15.01
N ALA A 123 -8.14 2.33 14.40
CA ALA A 123 -9.47 2.85 14.12
C ALA A 123 -10.55 1.86 14.59
N THR A 124 -11.71 2.37 14.91
CA THR A 124 -12.91 1.60 15.25
C THR A 124 -13.92 1.70 14.10
N TYR A 125 -14.65 0.62 13.86
CA TYR A 125 -15.78 0.61 12.94
C TYR A 125 -17.01 -0.01 13.61
N ASP A 126 -18.08 0.77 13.73
CA ASP A 126 -19.31 0.38 14.44
C ASP A 126 -20.41 -0.19 13.50
N GLY A 127 -20.08 -0.45 12.24
CA GLY A 127 -21.02 -0.87 11.19
C GLY A 127 -21.52 0.28 10.31
N ASP A 128 -21.35 1.52 10.74
CA ASP A 128 -21.68 2.73 9.97
C ASP A 128 -20.48 3.69 9.86
N LYS A 129 -19.80 3.97 10.95
CA LYS A 129 -18.75 5.00 11.02
C LYS A 129 -17.39 4.40 11.34
N LEU A 130 -16.43 4.73 10.48
CA LEU A 130 -15.02 4.51 10.72
C LEU A 130 -14.45 5.75 11.45
N LYS A 131 -13.77 5.52 12.59
CA LYS A 131 -13.20 6.59 13.42
C LYS A 131 -11.77 6.26 13.79
N VAL A 132 -10.85 7.20 13.61
CA VAL A 132 -9.50 7.10 14.17
C VAL A 132 -9.62 7.18 15.69
N ARG A 133 -9.04 6.19 16.37
CA ARG A 133 -9.00 6.10 17.84
C ARG A 133 -7.67 6.62 18.37
N GLU A 134 -6.58 6.18 17.75
CA GLU A 134 -5.24 6.50 18.21
C GLU A 134 -4.23 6.55 17.06
N VAL A 135 -3.23 7.41 17.19
CA VAL A 135 -2.15 7.59 16.22
C VAL A 135 -0.82 7.57 16.97
N GLY A 136 0.01 6.57 16.67
CA GLY A 136 1.30 6.38 17.29
C GLY A 136 2.34 7.43 16.92
N PRO A 137 3.52 7.39 17.56
CA PRO A 137 4.67 8.20 17.19
C PRO A 137 5.07 7.98 15.72
N PRO A 138 5.54 9.01 15.01
CA PRO A 138 5.86 8.88 13.60
C PRO A 138 7.27 8.33 13.36
N LEU A 139 7.39 7.42 12.44
CA LEU A 139 8.64 7.12 11.74
C LEU A 139 8.94 8.22 10.72
N ARG A 140 10.20 8.59 10.55
CA ARG A 140 10.63 9.68 9.69
C ARG A 140 11.80 9.29 8.79
N ASN A 141 11.93 10.00 7.65
CA ASN A 141 13.09 9.98 6.78
C ASN A 141 13.25 11.38 6.18
N GLU A 142 14.47 11.90 6.19
CA GLU A 142 14.77 13.25 5.68
C GLU A 142 15.02 13.28 4.16
N LYS A 143 15.19 12.12 3.53
CA LYS A 143 15.46 12.04 2.09
C LYS A 143 14.20 12.18 1.26
N GLY A 144 14.30 12.93 0.16
CA GLY A 144 13.20 13.11 -0.80
C GLY A 144 11.97 13.73 -0.16
N ARG A 145 10.83 13.06 -0.31
CA ARG A 145 9.55 13.46 0.30
C ARG A 145 9.32 12.88 1.69
N GLY A 146 10.24 12.09 2.22
CA GLY A 146 10.10 11.33 3.46
C GLY A 146 9.63 9.89 3.23
N LEU A 147 8.85 9.37 4.16
CA LEU A 147 8.30 8.01 4.11
C LEU A 147 6.95 7.98 3.40
N LEU A 148 6.67 6.88 2.68
CA LEU A 148 5.52 6.76 1.78
C LEU A 148 4.91 5.36 1.87
N GLU A 149 3.63 5.25 1.56
CA GLU A 149 2.90 4.01 1.23
C GLU A 149 3.25 2.81 2.13
N PRO A 150 3.02 2.92 3.45
CA PRO A 150 3.27 1.82 4.37
C PRO A 150 2.26 0.69 4.21
N SER A 151 2.69 -0.53 4.52
CA SER A 151 1.86 -1.73 4.54
C SER A 151 2.04 -2.46 5.87
N VAL A 152 0.94 -2.80 6.55
CA VAL A 152 0.96 -3.43 7.88
C VAL A 152 0.41 -4.85 7.80
N THR A 153 1.05 -5.75 8.55
CA THR A 153 0.54 -7.11 8.82
C THR A 153 0.84 -7.51 10.26
N LYS A 154 0.38 -8.69 10.66
CA LYS A 154 0.74 -9.33 11.93
C LYS A 154 1.35 -10.69 11.66
N PHE A 155 2.48 -11.00 12.31
CA PHE A 155 3.14 -12.29 12.24
C PHE A 155 3.91 -12.53 13.56
N ASP A 156 3.84 -13.74 14.09
CA ASP A 156 4.48 -14.13 15.38
C ASP A 156 4.24 -13.12 16.52
N ASP A 157 2.97 -12.79 16.75
CA ASP A 157 2.50 -11.84 17.77
C ASP A 157 2.96 -10.39 17.58
N LEU A 158 3.85 -10.10 16.66
CA LEU A 158 4.29 -8.76 16.33
C LEU A 158 3.52 -8.18 15.13
N PHE A 159 3.31 -6.87 15.19
CA PHE A 159 2.95 -6.09 14.01
C PHE A 159 4.20 -5.79 13.20
N TRP A 160 4.08 -5.90 11.89
CA TRP A 160 5.13 -5.64 10.92
C TRP A 160 4.71 -4.52 9.98
N ILE A 161 5.59 -3.58 9.73
CA ILE A 161 5.37 -2.53 8.75
C ILE A 161 6.51 -2.52 7.74
N THR A 162 6.16 -2.49 6.44
CA THR A 162 7.09 -2.17 5.37
C THR A 162 6.76 -0.80 4.82
N ILE A 163 7.79 -0.02 4.45
CA ILE A 163 7.63 1.40 4.13
C ILE A 163 8.47 1.74 2.91
N ARG A 164 7.84 2.33 1.92
CA ARG A 164 8.48 2.94 0.76
C ARG A 164 9.22 4.23 1.13
N ALA A 165 10.40 4.49 0.53
CA ALA A 165 11.13 5.75 0.66
C ALA A 165 11.68 6.21 -0.70
N GLU A 166 12.39 7.34 -0.72
CA GLU A 166 12.98 7.93 -1.94
C GLU A 166 14.51 8.04 -1.88
N ASP A 167 15.13 7.25 -1.04
CA ASP A 167 16.57 7.13 -0.87
C ASP A 167 17.14 5.83 -1.43
N ASN A 168 16.43 5.22 -2.38
CA ASN A 168 16.70 3.91 -2.96
C ASN A 168 16.66 2.77 -1.93
N ARG A 169 15.86 2.92 -0.88
CA ARG A 169 15.63 1.91 0.16
C ARG A 169 14.13 1.68 0.37
N GLY A 170 13.78 0.49 0.77
CA GLY A 170 12.57 0.16 1.49
C GLY A 170 12.94 -0.06 2.95
N TYR A 171 12.02 0.12 3.86
CA TYR A 171 12.25 -0.02 5.29
C TYR A 171 11.29 -1.01 5.93
N VAL A 172 11.75 -1.66 6.98
CA VAL A 172 10.96 -2.54 7.84
C VAL A 172 11.06 -2.06 9.29
N SER A 173 9.97 -2.21 10.03
CA SER A 173 9.95 -2.07 11.48
C SER A 173 8.93 -3.03 12.06
N VAL A 174 9.01 -3.26 13.37
CA VAL A 174 8.07 -4.09 14.13
C VAL A 174 7.54 -3.33 15.33
N SER A 175 6.42 -3.80 15.87
CA SER A 175 5.76 -3.22 17.04
C SER A 175 4.96 -4.29 17.78
N GLU A 176 4.88 -4.23 19.09
CA GLU A 176 4.03 -5.10 19.92
C GLU A 176 2.55 -4.66 19.89
N ASP A 177 2.30 -3.37 19.73
CA ASP A 177 0.96 -2.75 19.81
C ASP A 177 0.44 -2.18 18.49
N GLY A 178 1.28 -2.15 17.43
CA GLY A 178 0.96 -1.55 16.13
C GLY A 178 0.97 -0.02 16.09
N LEU A 179 1.30 0.64 17.21
CA LEU A 179 1.39 2.09 17.36
C LEU A 179 2.83 2.54 17.59
N ASN A 180 3.51 1.90 18.53
CA ASN A 180 4.89 2.20 18.90
C ASN A 180 5.84 1.28 18.14
N TRP A 181 6.43 1.82 17.07
CA TRP A 181 7.33 1.10 16.17
C TRP A 181 8.78 1.22 16.64
N ASP A 182 9.53 0.11 16.56
CA ASP A 182 10.98 0.12 16.69
C ASP A 182 11.62 1.06 15.66
N GLU A 183 12.91 1.35 15.83
CA GLU A 183 13.67 2.04 14.79
C GLU A 183 13.63 1.26 13.48
N LYS A 184 13.23 1.96 12.41
CA LYS A 184 13.15 1.38 11.08
C LYS A 184 14.52 0.96 10.57
N ARG A 185 14.60 -0.20 9.94
CA ARG A 185 15.82 -0.71 9.29
C ARG A 185 15.61 -0.79 7.78
N PRO A 186 16.63 -0.50 6.97
CA PRO A 186 16.54 -0.73 5.53
C PRO A 186 16.47 -2.23 5.25
N TRP A 187 15.67 -2.63 4.26
CA TRP A 187 15.69 -3.99 3.77
C TRP A 187 17.08 -4.37 3.26
N CYS A 188 17.55 -5.54 3.65
CA CYS A 188 18.80 -6.15 3.23
C CYS A 188 18.63 -7.66 3.06
N TRP A 189 19.60 -8.30 2.47
CA TRP A 189 19.73 -9.75 2.48
C TRP A 189 20.28 -10.25 3.82
N GLU A 190 20.21 -11.56 4.06
CA GLU A 190 20.72 -12.20 5.29
C GLU A 190 22.23 -12.01 5.51
N ASP A 191 23.00 -11.73 4.47
CA ASP A 191 24.43 -11.42 4.55
C ASP A 191 24.72 -9.94 4.89
N GLY A 192 23.67 -9.13 5.08
CA GLY A 192 23.76 -7.70 5.33
C GLY A 192 23.89 -6.84 4.05
N THR A 193 23.95 -7.44 2.87
CA THR A 193 23.97 -6.69 1.61
C THR A 193 22.69 -5.87 1.45
N PRO A 194 22.77 -4.54 1.30
CA PRO A 194 21.59 -3.69 1.16
C PRO A 194 20.82 -3.98 -0.13
N LEU A 195 19.48 -3.98 -0.05
CA LEU A 195 18.63 -3.98 -1.23
C LEU A 195 18.47 -2.56 -1.79
N GLU A 196 18.78 -2.38 -3.08
CA GLU A 196 18.42 -1.17 -3.80
C GLU A 196 16.97 -1.29 -4.26
N MET A 197 16.07 -0.69 -3.47
CA MET A 197 14.63 -0.69 -3.73
C MET A 197 14.20 0.69 -4.20
N SER A 198 13.46 0.72 -5.27
CA SER A 198 12.92 1.98 -5.76
C SER A 198 11.80 2.50 -4.88
N THR A 199 11.48 3.77 -5.09
CA THR A 199 10.28 4.40 -4.57
C THR A 199 9.01 3.78 -5.17
N THR A 200 8.66 2.58 -4.69
CA THR A 200 7.53 1.73 -5.11
C THR A 200 6.91 1.07 -3.89
N GLN A 201 5.64 0.73 -3.98
CA GLN A 201 4.92 0.00 -2.93
C GLN A 201 5.59 -1.35 -2.63
N GLN A 202 5.39 -1.82 -1.41
CA GLN A 202 5.81 -3.12 -0.92
C GLN A 202 4.66 -3.70 -0.13
N HIS A 203 4.37 -5.00 -0.30
CA HIS A 203 3.25 -5.65 0.36
C HIS A 203 3.64 -6.98 0.96
N TRP A 204 2.96 -7.32 2.02
CA TRP A 204 3.12 -8.58 2.72
C TRP A 204 2.35 -9.69 2.02
N LEU A 205 2.98 -10.85 1.88
CA LEU A 205 2.33 -12.11 1.59
C LEU A 205 2.47 -12.98 2.84
N THR A 206 1.36 -13.24 3.52
CA THR A 206 1.34 -13.89 4.84
C THR A 206 0.89 -15.34 4.74
N HIS A 207 1.63 -16.21 5.38
CA HIS A 207 1.25 -17.59 5.63
C HIS A 207 1.36 -17.88 7.13
N SER A 208 0.61 -18.85 7.66
CA SER A 208 0.66 -19.20 9.08
C SER A 208 2.03 -19.66 9.57
N ASP A 209 2.87 -20.18 8.68
CA ASP A 209 4.20 -20.68 9.01
C ASP A 209 5.31 -19.69 8.63
N ASP A 210 5.04 -18.73 7.74
CA ASP A 210 6.07 -17.88 7.15
C ASP A 210 5.55 -16.51 6.74
N LEU A 211 6.43 -15.51 6.76
CA LEU A 211 6.18 -14.17 6.25
C LEU A 211 7.00 -13.93 4.98
N TYR A 212 6.38 -13.33 3.98
CA TYR A 212 7.03 -12.97 2.73
C TYR A 212 6.80 -11.49 2.39
N LEU A 213 7.75 -10.90 1.69
CA LEU A 213 7.61 -9.57 1.10
C LEU A 213 7.46 -9.69 -0.43
N VAL A 214 6.49 -8.95 -0.99
CA VAL A 214 6.35 -8.73 -2.43
C VAL A 214 6.83 -7.31 -2.74
N TYR A 215 7.74 -7.16 -3.70
CA TYR A 215 8.44 -5.90 -3.94
C TYR A 215 9.03 -5.78 -5.35
N THR A 216 9.54 -4.60 -5.67
CA THR A 216 10.41 -4.37 -6.82
C THR A 216 11.77 -3.88 -6.34
N ARG A 217 12.82 -4.25 -7.03
CA ARG A 217 14.20 -3.83 -6.75
C ARG A 217 14.99 -3.60 -8.01
N LYS A 218 16.15 -2.99 -7.89
CA LYS A 218 17.13 -2.90 -8.96
C LYS A 218 17.72 -4.27 -9.29
N ASP A 219 17.85 -4.54 -10.57
CA ASP A 219 18.43 -5.75 -11.11
C ASP A 219 19.14 -5.44 -12.44
N SER A 220 20.01 -6.33 -12.92
CA SER A 220 20.71 -6.16 -14.20
C SER A 220 19.77 -6.07 -15.40
N THR A 221 18.57 -6.65 -15.30
CA THR A 221 17.57 -6.69 -16.38
C THR A 221 16.67 -5.44 -16.44
N ASN A 222 16.68 -4.60 -15.40
CA ASN A 222 15.79 -3.45 -15.29
C ASN A 222 16.48 -2.10 -15.02
N MET A 223 17.77 -2.01 -15.33
CA MET A 223 18.61 -0.88 -14.98
C MET A 223 18.04 0.48 -15.36
N ASN A 224 17.36 0.57 -16.50
CA ASN A 224 16.81 1.80 -17.04
C ASN A 224 15.27 1.89 -16.94
N VAL A 225 14.61 0.87 -16.39
CA VAL A 225 13.16 0.91 -16.11
C VAL A 225 12.86 1.96 -15.03
N ILE A 226 11.87 2.81 -15.26
CA ILE A 226 11.46 3.84 -14.31
C ILE A 226 11.19 3.23 -12.93
N ARG A 227 11.98 3.68 -11.93
CA ARG A 227 11.85 3.23 -10.54
C ARG A 227 11.93 1.71 -10.40
N TRP A 228 12.59 1.02 -11.32
CA TRP A 228 12.73 -0.45 -11.36
C TRP A 228 11.41 -1.19 -11.10
N ARG A 229 10.30 -0.68 -11.66
CA ARG A 229 8.94 -1.18 -11.40
C ARG A 229 8.58 -2.46 -12.14
N SER A 230 9.56 -3.22 -12.57
CA SER A 230 9.45 -4.55 -13.18
C SER A 230 10.83 -5.20 -13.10
N PRO A 231 10.94 -6.51 -12.86
CA PRO A 231 9.88 -7.46 -12.53
C PRO A 231 9.34 -7.29 -11.09
N LEU A 232 8.30 -8.05 -10.74
CA LEU A 232 7.80 -8.16 -9.39
C LEU A 232 8.39 -9.40 -8.71
N TRP A 233 8.95 -9.21 -7.53
CA TRP A 233 9.64 -10.25 -6.76
C TRP A 233 8.86 -10.63 -5.50
N VAL A 234 9.14 -11.84 -5.00
CA VAL A 234 8.77 -12.28 -3.65
C VAL A 234 9.99 -12.94 -2.99
N ALA A 235 10.19 -12.69 -1.71
CA ALA A 235 11.18 -13.39 -0.89
C ALA A 235 10.67 -13.61 0.52
N LYS A 236 11.15 -14.67 1.17
CA LYS A 236 10.86 -14.97 2.57
C LYS A 236 11.57 -13.98 3.47
N VAL A 237 10.88 -13.57 4.53
CA VAL A 237 11.43 -12.73 5.60
C VAL A 237 12.00 -13.64 6.69
N ASP A 238 13.21 -13.33 7.14
CA ASP A 238 13.77 -13.83 8.39
C ASP A 238 13.25 -12.92 9.52
N PRO A 239 12.35 -13.39 10.38
CA PRO A 239 11.73 -12.55 11.42
C PRO A 239 12.69 -12.14 12.54
N GLU A 240 13.68 -12.95 12.86
CA GLU A 240 14.65 -12.63 13.91
C GLU A 240 15.61 -11.53 13.45
N ARG A 241 16.09 -11.64 12.22
CA ARG A 241 17.07 -10.70 11.64
C ARG A 241 16.42 -9.50 10.97
N ARG A 242 15.12 -9.60 10.65
CA ARG A 242 14.35 -8.56 9.92
C ARG A 242 14.96 -8.23 8.56
N CYS A 243 15.31 -9.27 7.81
CA CYS A 243 15.91 -9.19 6.48
C CYS A 243 15.23 -10.19 5.52
N LEU A 244 15.60 -10.16 4.25
CA LEU A 244 15.10 -11.12 3.26
C LEU A 244 16.11 -12.26 3.06
N THR A 245 15.61 -13.48 2.89
CA THR A 245 16.41 -14.66 2.60
C THR A 245 16.61 -14.79 1.09
N LYS A 246 17.80 -14.50 0.60
CA LYS A 246 18.12 -14.39 -0.83
C LYS A 246 17.84 -15.67 -1.63
N SER A 247 18.12 -16.84 -1.04
CA SER A 247 17.88 -18.13 -1.68
C SER A 247 16.40 -18.44 -1.95
N THR A 248 15.49 -17.68 -1.33
CA THR A 248 14.03 -17.83 -1.48
C THR A 248 13.44 -16.84 -2.49
N GLU A 249 14.24 -15.91 -3.01
CA GLU A 249 13.74 -14.90 -3.94
C GLU A 249 13.27 -15.55 -5.24
N GLN A 250 12.08 -15.19 -5.67
CA GLN A 250 11.48 -15.63 -6.93
C GLN A 250 10.81 -14.47 -7.65
N VAL A 251 10.80 -14.54 -8.98
CA VAL A 251 10.00 -13.65 -9.82
C VAL A 251 8.56 -14.11 -9.78
N VAL A 252 7.68 -13.24 -9.34
CA VAL A 252 6.22 -13.48 -9.30
C VAL A 252 5.59 -13.13 -10.64
N LEU A 253 5.94 -11.97 -11.17
CA LEU A 253 5.53 -11.49 -12.48
C LEU A 253 6.78 -11.01 -13.22
N PRO A 254 7.11 -11.58 -14.37
CA PRO A 254 8.35 -11.28 -15.08
C PRO A 254 8.31 -9.89 -15.72
N LEU A 255 9.49 -9.32 -15.93
CA LEU A 255 9.67 -8.23 -16.86
C LEU A 255 9.47 -8.77 -18.28
N VAL A 256 8.61 -8.10 -19.04
CA VAL A 256 8.41 -8.38 -20.47
C VAL A 256 9.00 -7.21 -21.25
N GLY A 257 9.88 -7.52 -22.21
CA GLY A 257 10.62 -6.51 -22.98
C GLY A 257 12.07 -6.37 -22.53
N ASP A 258 12.71 -5.28 -22.90
CA ASP A 258 14.09 -4.96 -22.59
C ASP A 258 14.16 -3.78 -21.62
N GLY A 259 14.55 -4.05 -20.37
CA GLY A 259 14.64 -3.05 -19.32
C GLY A 259 15.95 -2.25 -19.33
N VAL A 260 16.86 -2.55 -20.25
CA VAL A 260 18.17 -1.89 -20.39
C VAL A 260 18.18 -1.00 -21.62
N ASP A 261 17.96 -1.56 -22.80
CA ASP A 261 18.10 -0.83 -24.05
C ASP A 261 16.77 -0.23 -24.54
N ASP A 262 15.63 -0.84 -24.18
CA ASP A 262 14.29 -0.33 -24.54
C ASP A 262 13.32 -0.23 -23.33
N PRO A 263 13.71 0.46 -22.23
CA PRO A 263 12.96 0.49 -20.98
C PRO A 263 11.59 1.18 -21.07
N ASN A 264 11.37 1.94 -22.12
CA ASN A 264 10.12 2.70 -22.30
C ASN A 264 8.95 1.82 -22.78
N HIS A 265 9.23 0.63 -23.29
CA HIS A 265 8.23 -0.35 -23.71
C HIS A 265 8.02 -1.46 -22.66
N VAL A 266 8.72 -1.38 -21.54
CA VAL A 266 8.49 -2.27 -20.41
C VAL A 266 7.26 -1.81 -19.63
N ALA A 267 6.34 -2.73 -19.34
CA ALA A 267 5.18 -2.48 -18.49
C ALA A 267 5.60 -2.29 -17.03
N LEU A 268 5.11 -1.22 -16.42
CA LEU A 268 5.43 -0.86 -15.04
C LEU A 268 4.42 -1.50 -14.08
N MET A 269 4.90 -2.29 -13.13
CA MET A 269 4.11 -3.07 -12.17
C MET A 269 4.21 -2.55 -10.74
N GLY A 270 4.31 -1.23 -10.55
CA GLY A 270 4.54 -0.64 -9.23
C GLY A 270 3.31 -0.48 -8.34
N ASN A 271 2.11 -0.71 -8.85
CA ASN A 271 0.87 -0.60 -8.10
C ASN A 271 0.18 -1.97 -8.10
N PHE A 272 0.51 -2.79 -7.13
CA PHE A 272 0.02 -4.16 -7.00
C PHE A 272 -0.65 -4.36 -5.63
N ASN A 273 -1.41 -5.45 -5.50
CA ASN A 273 -2.04 -5.85 -4.26
C ASN A 273 -1.78 -7.33 -4.00
N VAL A 274 -1.76 -7.71 -2.73
CA VAL A 274 -1.56 -9.08 -2.26
C VAL A 274 -2.72 -9.44 -1.34
N THR A 275 -3.32 -10.61 -1.55
CA THR A 275 -4.42 -11.10 -0.71
C THR A 275 -4.42 -12.61 -0.60
N ASN A 276 -4.77 -13.13 0.57
CA ASN A 276 -5.10 -14.54 0.76
C ASN A 276 -6.52 -14.78 0.27
N VAL A 277 -6.71 -15.80 -0.56
CA VAL A 277 -8.01 -16.09 -1.22
C VAL A 277 -8.63 -17.36 -0.65
N SER A 278 -7.80 -18.33 -0.32
CA SER A 278 -8.19 -19.58 0.32
C SER A 278 -7.03 -20.09 1.19
N PRO A 279 -7.25 -21.11 2.01
CA PRO A 279 -6.14 -21.74 2.72
C PRO A 279 -4.99 -22.21 1.81
N ASP A 280 -5.31 -22.59 0.58
CA ASP A 280 -4.34 -23.19 -0.35
C ASP A 280 -3.81 -22.18 -1.38
N GLU A 281 -4.31 -20.94 -1.37
CA GLU A 281 -3.98 -19.99 -2.45
C GLU A 281 -3.98 -18.53 -2.00
N SER A 282 -2.97 -17.79 -2.44
CA SER A 282 -2.89 -16.33 -2.36
C SER A 282 -2.72 -15.73 -3.75
N TRP A 283 -3.21 -14.51 -3.94
CA TRP A 283 -3.15 -13.78 -5.20
C TRP A 283 -2.31 -12.53 -5.08
N ILE A 284 -1.55 -12.26 -6.16
CA ILE A 284 -0.87 -10.99 -6.37
C ILE A 284 -1.43 -10.42 -7.67
N THR A 285 -2.11 -9.29 -7.58
CA THR A 285 -2.73 -8.61 -8.71
C THR A 285 -2.03 -7.29 -8.99
N VAL A 286 -1.86 -6.96 -10.27
CA VAL A 286 -1.26 -5.69 -10.70
C VAL A 286 -1.92 -5.20 -11.98
N GLY A 287 -2.13 -3.88 -12.06
CA GLY A 287 -2.40 -3.22 -13.33
C GLY A 287 -1.09 -2.78 -13.97
N GLU A 288 -0.82 -3.22 -15.16
CA GLU A 288 0.31 -2.74 -15.94
C GLU A 288 0.11 -1.28 -16.32
N TRP A 289 1.18 -0.52 -16.32
CA TRP A 289 1.18 0.85 -16.80
C TRP A 289 2.26 1.06 -17.85
N MET A 290 1.84 1.33 -19.09
CA MET A 290 2.73 1.56 -20.23
C MET A 290 2.62 3.02 -20.71
N PRO A 291 3.36 3.97 -20.12
CA PRO A 291 3.18 5.41 -20.38
C PRO A 291 3.54 5.82 -21.81
N ARG A 292 4.37 5.04 -22.51
CA ARG A 292 4.80 5.28 -23.90
C ARG A 292 3.96 4.53 -24.94
N ALA A 293 3.09 3.60 -24.49
CA ALA A 293 2.18 2.84 -25.35
C ALA A 293 0.70 3.28 -25.16
N GLY A 294 0.45 4.58 -25.01
CA GLY A 294 -0.91 5.12 -24.88
C GLY A 294 -1.58 4.81 -23.55
N TYR A 295 -0.79 4.48 -22.50
CA TYR A 295 -1.27 4.05 -21.18
C TYR A 295 -2.06 2.74 -21.20
N ASN A 296 -1.96 1.97 -22.27
CA ASN A 296 -2.53 0.64 -22.34
C ASN A 296 -1.73 -0.32 -21.47
N GLY A 297 -2.42 -1.31 -20.94
CA GLY A 297 -1.82 -2.36 -20.12
C GLY A 297 -2.90 -3.32 -19.66
N ASP A 298 -2.48 -4.51 -19.28
CA ASP A 298 -3.35 -5.56 -18.80
C ASP A 298 -3.46 -5.55 -17.27
N VAL A 299 -4.44 -6.28 -16.75
CA VAL A 299 -4.50 -6.64 -15.34
C VAL A 299 -3.95 -8.06 -15.21
N LEU A 300 -2.82 -8.19 -14.55
CA LEU A 300 -2.14 -9.47 -14.36
C LEU A 300 -2.48 -10.06 -12.99
N LEU A 301 -2.50 -11.39 -12.94
CA LEU A 301 -2.73 -12.18 -11.74
C LEU A 301 -1.65 -13.26 -11.62
N ALA A 302 -0.87 -13.21 -10.54
CA ALA A 302 -0.07 -14.34 -10.10
C ALA A 302 -0.81 -15.09 -8.98
N ARG A 303 -0.91 -16.41 -9.13
CA ARG A 303 -1.54 -17.32 -8.17
C ARG A 303 -0.46 -18.09 -7.43
N ILE A 304 -0.33 -17.84 -6.15
CA ILE A 304 0.60 -18.54 -5.27
C ILE A 304 -0.16 -19.70 -4.65
N ARG A 305 0.25 -20.92 -4.95
CA ARG A 305 -0.30 -22.14 -4.35
C ARG A 305 0.59 -22.61 -3.22
N TRP A 306 -0.01 -22.80 -2.07
CA TRP A 306 0.68 -23.25 -0.88
C TRP A 306 0.79 -24.78 -0.84
N ALA A 307 1.96 -25.28 -0.47
CA ALA A 307 2.17 -26.72 -0.24
C ALA A 307 1.51 -27.20 1.07
N LYS A 308 1.28 -26.27 2.01
CA LYS A 308 0.54 -26.49 3.25
C LYS A 308 -0.54 -25.45 3.38
N PRO A 309 -1.73 -25.80 3.91
CA PRO A 309 -2.81 -24.84 4.09
C PRO A 309 -2.40 -23.69 5.03
N ASN A 310 -2.68 -22.47 4.58
CA ASN A 310 -2.57 -21.27 5.40
C ASN A 310 -3.70 -21.23 6.44
N LYS A 311 -3.37 -21.15 7.71
CA LYS A 311 -4.31 -21.14 8.84
C LYS A 311 -4.72 -19.72 9.25
N LEU A 312 -4.13 -18.70 8.63
CA LEU A 312 -4.49 -17.32 8.89
C LEU A 312 -5.92 -17.03 8.38
N PRO A 313 -6.66 -16.15 9.07
CA PRO A 313 -7.95 -15.66 8.56
C PRO A 313 -7.80 -15.05 7.16
N LEU A 314 -8.80 -15.21 6.33
CA LEU A 314 -8.84 -14.68 4.95
C LEU A 314 -9.26 -13.20 4.86
N TRP A 315 -9.29 -12.47 5.99
CA TRP A 315 -9.72 -11.07 6.07
C TRP A 315 -8.71 -10.18 6.78
#